data_3c59049c219b964b28d9814c65887aee
#
_entry.id   3c59049c219b964b28d9814c65887aee
#
_cell.length_a   1.000
_cell.length_b   1.000
_cell.length_c   1.000
_cell.angle_alpha   90.00
_cell.angle_beta   90.00
_cell.angle_gamma   90.00
#
_symmetry.space_group_name_H-M   'P 1'
#
loop_
_entity.id
_entity.type
_entity.pdbx_description
1 polymer ?
#
loop_
_entity_poly.entity_id
_entity_poly.type
_entity_poly.pdbx_seq_one_letter_code
_entity_poly.pdbx_strand_id
1 'polypeptide(L)' 'MVLGDYLNENNLEYCEVILKKENGEVIEDYGCLIQYCEVLEVNGSELTIG' A
#
# COMPACT_ATOMS: atom_id res chain seq x y z
N MET A 1 8.29 -5.49 -4.63
CA MET A 1 7.56 -6.24 -3.60
C MET A 1 6.10 -5.86 -3.64
N VAL A 2 5.21 -6.82 -3.64
CA VAL A 2 3.78 -6.51 -3.63
C VAL A 2 3.33 -6.04 -2.25
N LEU A 3 2.23 -5.30 -2.22
CA LEU A 3 1.74 -4.68 -0.99
C LEU A 3 1.49 -5.70 0.13
N GLY A 4 0.85 -6.82 -0.22
CA GLY A 4 0.58 -7.86 0.78
C GLY A 4 1.83 -8.36 1.47
N ASP A 5 2.89 -8.60 0.70
CA ASP A 5 4.17 -9.07 1.23
C ASP A 5 4.84 -7.98 2.08
N TYR A 6 4.79 -6.73 1.62
CA TYR A 6 5.36 -5.61 2.37
C TYR A 6 4.72 -5.47 3.74
N LEU A 7 3.39 -5.50 3.79
CA LEU A 7 2.68 -5.37 5.06
C LEU A 7 2.98 -6.55 5.98
N ASN A 8 3.02 -7.76 5.43
CA ASN A 8 3.30 -8.96 6.21
C ASN A 8 4.70 -8.93 6.81
N GLU A 9 5.70 -8.56 6.02
CA GLU A 9 7.09 -8.51 6.49
C GLU A 9 7.32 -7.42 7.55
N ASN A 10 6.56 -6.33 7.48
CA ASN A 10 6.69 -5.22 8.42
C ASN A 10 5.68 -5.30 9.56
N ASN A 11 4.90 -6.38 9.60
CA ASN A 11 3.91 -6.62 10.64
C ASN A 11 2.89 -5.47 10.74
N LEU A 12 2.44 -4.98 9.58
CA LEU A 12 1.51 -3.87 9.46
C LEU A 12 0.15 -4.33 8.96
N GLU A 13 -0.89 -3.63 9.42
CA GLU A 13 -2.24 -3.83 8.92
C GLU A 13 -2.60 -2.72 7.92
N TYR A 14 -3.60 -2.97 7.08
CA TYR A 14 -4.04 -1.97 6.10
C TYR A 14 -4.48 -0.66 6.76
N CYS A 15 -5.07 -0.74 7.96
CA CYS A 15 -5.52 0.44 8.67
C CYS A 15 -4.38 1.28 9.25
N GLU A 16 -3.16 0.76 9.25
CA GLU A 16 -1.99 1.45 9.78
C GLU A 16 -1.21 2.24 8.72
N VAL A 17 -1.58 2.09 7.47
CA VAL A 17 -0.89 2.75 6.35
C VAL A 17 -1.87 3.55 5.51
N ILE A 18 -1.33 4.52 4.78
CA ILE A 18 -2.09 5.32 3.82
C ILE A 18 -1.62 4.90 2.44
N LEU A 19 -2.53 4.38 1.62
CA LEU A 19 -2.22 3.93 0.27
C LEU A 19 -2.53 5.02 -0.74
N LYS A 20 -1.59 5.27 -1.64
CA LYS A 20 -1.72 6.28 -2.69
C LYS A 20 -1.43 5.68 -4.04
N LYS A 21 -2.06 6.24 -5.06
CA LYS A 21 -1.75 5.94 -6.46
C LYS A 21 -0.53 6.75 -6.88
N GLU A 22 0.04 6.39 -8.04
CA GLU A 22 1.18 7.12 -8.62
C GLU A 22 0.91 8.60 -8.83
N ASN A 23 -0.35 8.97 -9.08
CA ASN A 23 -0.74 10.37 -9.27
C ASN A 23 -0.94 11.14 -7.97
N GLY A 24 -0.70 10.50 -6.81
CA GLY A 24 -0.85 11.12 -5.50
C GLY A 24 -2.23 11.00 -4.88
N GLU A 25 -3.18 10.38 -5.59
CA GLU A 25 -4.53 10.21 -5.08
C GLU A 25 -4.57 9.14 -3.99
N VAL A 26 -5.19 9.46 -2.85
CA VAL A 26 -5.33 8.52 -1.74
C VAL A 26 -6.39 7.48 -2.09
N ILE A 27 -6.06 6.21 -1.86
CA ILE A 27 -6.98 5.09 -2.08
C ILE A 27 -7.74 4.86 -0.79
N GLU A 28 -9.04 5.07 -0.81
CA GLU A 28 -9.90 4.91 0.35
C GLU A 28 -10.66 3.58 0.36
N ASP A 29 -10.90 3.02 -0.81
CA ASP A 29 -11.66 1.79 -0.95
C ASP A 29 -10.75 0.67 -1.44
N TYR A 30 -10.47 -0.30 -0.57
CA TYR A 30 -9.56 -1.39 -0.86
C TYR A 30 -10.32 -2.62 -1.35
N GLY A 31 -10.06 -3.02 -2.59
CA GLY A 31 -10.53 -4.30 -3.08
C GLY A 31 -9.57 -5.41 -2.63
N CYS A 32 -10.02 -6.66 -2.74
CA CYS A 32 -9.19 -7.80 -2.36
C CYS A 32 -7.93 -7.96 -3.23
N LEU A 33 -7.92 -7.35 -4.41
CA LEU A 33 -6.79 -7.43 -5.32
C LEU A 33 -5.68 -6.41 -5.02
N ILE A 34 -5.91 -5.48 -4.11
CA ILE A 34 -4.93 -4.43 -3.82
C ILE A 34 -3.63 -5.01 -3.25
N GLN A 35 -3.70 -6.15 -2.60
CA GLN A 35 -2.54 -6.82 -2.04
C GLN A 35 -1.52 -7.24 -3.10
N TYR A 36 -1.94 -7.35 -4.38
CA TYR A 36 -1.07 -7.74 -5.48
C TYR A 36 -0.42 -6.57 -6.19
N CYS A 37 -0.75 -5.34 -5.81
CA CYS A 37 -0.12 -4.16 -6.38
C CYS A 37 1.31 -4.03 -5.88
N GLU A 38 2.19 -3.50 -6.74
CA GLU A 38 3.58 -3.26 -6.36
C GLU A 38 3.70 -2.04 -5.47
N VAL A 39 4.55 -2.12 -4.45
CA VAL A 39 4.91 -0.97 -3.64
C VAL A 39 6.02 -0.22 -4.38
N LEU A 40 5.72 0.99 -4.84
CA LEU A 40 6.63 1.80 -5.64
C LEU A 40 7.46 2.75 -4.79
N GLU A 41 6.88 3.28 -3.72
CA GLU A 41 7.56 4.24 -2.87
C GLU A 41 7.01 4.13 -1.46
N VAL A 42 7.90 4.30 -0.48
CA VAL A 42 7.54 4.30 0.94
C VAL A 42 7.96 5.63 1.54
N ASN A 43 7.03 6.32 2.18
CA ASN A 43 7.29 7.61 2.82
C ASN A 43 6.60 7.60 4.19
N GLY A 44 7.31 7.14 5.21
CA GLY A 44 6.72 6.94 6.53
C GLY A 44 5.64 5.89 6.47
N SER A 45 4.42 6.25 6.86
CA SER A 45 3.26 5.35 6.77
C SER A 45 2.50 5.49 5.46
N GLU A 46 2.98 6.32 4.53
CA GLU A 46 2.37 6.49 3.22
C GLU A 46 3.07 5.61 2.19
N LEU A 47 2.29 4.79 1.51
CA LEU A 47 2.79 3.86 0.50
C LEU A 47 2.20 4.22 -0.85
N THR A 48 3.05 4.39 -1.85
CA THR A 48 2.60 4.58 -3.24
C THR A 48 2.63 3.22 -3.92
N ILE A 49 1.53 2.84 -4.53
CA ILE A 49 1.40 1.54 -5.19
C ILE A 49 0.98 1.70 -6.64
N GLY A 50 1.28 0.69 -7.41
CA GLY A 50 0.95 0.66 -8.84
C GLY A 50 0.67 -0.71 -9.41
#